data_3ce954cf9415c67c67d5f8d9fafa2e5b
#
_entry.id   3ce954cf9415c67c67d5f8d9fafa2e5b
#
_cell.length_a   1.000
_cell.length_b   1.000
_cell.length_c   1.000
_cell.angle_alpha   90.00
_cell.angle_beta   90.00
_cell.angle_gamma   90.00
#
_symmetry.space_group_name_H-M   'P 1'
#
loop_
_entity.id
_entity.type
_entity.pdbx_description
1 polymer ?
#
loop_
_entity_poly.entity_id
_entity_poly.type
_entity_poly.pdbx_seq_one_letter_code
_entity_poly.pdbx_strand_id
1 'polypeptide(L)'
;MIGYMILHDVSARDIQFKDKQFTRGKGIDTFAPCGPWITTKDEISDPQNLHITTKVNGETRQNSSSSNMVIPIRRIISSLSVTMTLEPGDIISTGTPAGVAMSMKEPKYLRDGDVVEITIERLGTIRNRIVYH
;
A
#
# COMPACT_ATOMS: atom_id res chain seq x y z
N MET A 1 -4.50 -7.86 -16.63
CA MET A 1 -4.81 -7.24 -15.32
C MET A 1 -6.31 -7.29 -15.11
N ILE A 2 -6.76 -7.77 -13.93
CA ILE A 2 -8.17 -7.95 -13.60
C ILE A 2 -8.77 -6.67 -12.99
N GLY A 3 -8.07 -6.01 -12.07
CA GLY A 3 -8.59 -4.84 -11.36
C GLY A 3 -7.60 -4.25 -10.37
N TYR A 4 -8.15 -3.50 -9.43
CA TYR A 4 -7.45 -2.74 -8.41
C TYR A 4 -8.03 -3.02 -7.02
N MET A 5 -7.21 -2.93 -6.00
CA MET A 5 -7.62 -3.03 -4.60
C MET A 5 -6.67 -2.22 -3.71
N ILE A 6 -7.06 -1.99 -2.47
CA ILE A 6 -6.20 -1.38 -1.48
C ILE A 6 -5.26 -2.44 -0.92
N LEU A 7 -3.99 -2.08 -0.71
CA LEU A 7 -3.02 -2.89 0.01
C LEU A 7 -2.37 -2.03 1.10
N HIS A 8 -2.36 -2.53 2.33
CA HIS A 8 -1.65 -1.91 3.45
C HIS A 8 -0.25 -2.49 3.53
N ASP A 9 0.73 -1.76 3.01
CA ASP A 9 2.14 -2.15 3.00
C ASP A 9 2.77 -1.96 4.38
N VAL A 10 2.39 -2.83 5.33
CA VAL A 10 2.97 -2.85 6.69
C VAL A 10 4.45 -3.16 6.59
N SER A 11 5.27 -2.46 7.36
CA SER A 11 6.73 -2.60 7.28
C SER A 11 7.36 -2.58 8.67
N ALA A 12 8.04 -3.65 9.06
CA ALA A 12 8.92 -3.70 10.23
C ALA A 12 10.26 -3.05 9.86
N ARG A 13 10.38 -1.75 10.14
CA ARG A 13 11.52 -0.93 9.70
C ARG A 13 12.83 -1.32 10.36
N ASP A 14 12.81 -1.75 11.62
CA ASP A 14 13.96 -2.28 12.35
C ASP A 14 14.59 -3.48 11.63
N ILE A 15 13.76 -4.45 11.21
CA ILE A 15 14.21 -5.63 10.45
C ILE A 15 14.70 -5.19 9.07
N GLN A 16 13.94 -4.36 8.38
CA GLN A 16 14.27 -3.88 7.04
C GLN A 16 15.63 -3.18 6.98
N PHE A 17 15.92 -2.30 7.94
CA PHE A 17 17.19 -1.57 7.98
C PHE A 17 18.35 -2.46 8.39
N LYS A 18 18.13 -3.38 9.32
CA LYS A 18 19.14 -4.35 9.74
C LYS A 18 19.57 -5.26 8.58
N ASP A 19 18.61 -5.76 7.83
CA ASP A 19 18.86 -6.71 6.73
C ASP A 19 19.31 -6.00 5.44
N LYS A 20 19.05 -4.71 5.30
CA LYS A 20 19.20 -3.95 4.05
C LYS A 20 18.42 -4.57 2.88
N GLN A 21 17.40 -5.36 3.19
CA GLN A 21 16.48 -6.03 2.28
C GLN A 21 15.04 -5.79 2.72
N PHE A 22 14.12 -5.72 1.77
CA PHE A 22 12.71 -5.43 2.09
C PHE A 22 11.91 -6.68 2.43
N THR A 23 12.29 -7.82 1.89
CA THR A 23 11.48 -9.05 1.93
C THR A 23 11.09 -9.45 3.35
N ARG A 24 12.05 -9.59 4.26
CA ARG A 24 11.77 -10.01 5.64
C ARG A 24 10.99 -8.98 6.45
N GLY A 25 11.26 -7.69 6.22
CA GLY A 25 10.56 -6.60 6.89
C GLY A 25 9.13 -6.36 6.41
N LYS A 26 8.72 -7.00 5.30
CA LYS A 26 7.38 -6.89 4.71
C LYS A 26 6.64 -8.22 4.57
N GLY A 27 7.36 -9.35 4.63
CA GLY A 27 6.84 -10.69 4.48
C GLY A 27 6.52 -11.40 5.79
N ILE A 28 6.24 -10.67 6.87
CA ILE A 28 5.80 -11.23 8.14
C ILE A 28 4.35 -11.68 8.01
N ASP A 29 3.99 -12.77 8.69
CA ASP A 29 2.62 -13.26 8.74
C ASP A 29 1.64 -12.15 9.07
N THR A 30 0.51 -12.10 8.39
CA THR A 30 -0.53 -11.08 8.47
C THR A 30 -0.18 -9.70 7.89
N PHE A 31 1.05 -9.48 7.44
CA PHE A 31 1.41 -8.26 6.73
C PHE A 31 0.78 -8.23 5.33
N ALA A 32 0.78 -7.04 4.70
CA ALA A 32 0.14 -6.78 3.41
C ALA A 32 -1.38 -7.13 3.34
N PRO A 33 -2.19 -6.81 4.38
CA PRO A 33 -3.62 -7.00 4.25
C PRO A 33 -4.14 -6.18 3.07
N CYS A 34 -4.99 -6.80 2.25
CA CYS A 34 -5.51 -6.20 1.03
C CYS A 34 -7.03 -6.42 0.90
N GLY A 35 -7.70 -5.56 0.15
CA GLY A 35 -9.14 -5.59 -0.04
C GLY A 35 -9.75 -4.19 -0.14
N PRO A 36 -11.02 -3.99 0.32
CA PRO A 36 -11.95 -5.00 0.82
C PRO A 36 -12.48 -5.94 -0.27
N TRP A 37 -12.32 -5.55 -1.52
CA TRP A 37 -12.65 -6.30 -2.74
C TRP A 37 -11.71 -5.91 -3.87
N ILE A 38 -11.81 -6.59 -4.99
CA ILE A 38 -11.18 -6.19 -6.26
C ILE A 38 -12.22 -5.42 -7.07
N THR A 39 -11.95 -4.14 -7.34
CA THR A 39 -12.72 -3.36 -8.31
C THR A 39 -12.15 -3.62 -9.70
N THR A 40 -12.96 -4.08 -10.61
CA THR A 40 -12.51 -4.46 -11.94
C THR A 40 -12.06 -3.26 -12.76
N LYS A 41 -11.17 -3.48 -13.72
CA LYS A 41 -10.56 -2.38 -14.50
C LYS A 41 -11.56 -1.57 -15.32
N ASP A 42 -12.70 -2.14 -15.68
CA ASP A 42 -13.78 -1.49 -16.43
C ASP A 42 -14.60 -0.54 -15.56
N GLU A 43 -14.60 -0.75 -14.23
CA GLU A 43 -15.24 0.17 -13.28
C GLU A 43 -14.37 1.40 -12.95
N ILE A 44 -13.07 1.33 -13.21
CA ILE A 44 -12.12 2.42 -12.95
C ILE A 44 -11.66 3.03 -14.27
N SER A 45 -12.25 4.14 -14.63
CA SER A 45 -11.95 4.85 -15.89
C SER A 45 -10.51 5.35 -15.95
N ASP A 46 -9.98 5.86 -14.84
CA ASP A 46 -8.59 6.33 -14.73
C ASP A 46 -7.99 5.98 -13.36
N PRO A 47 -7.17 4.91 -13.28
CA PRO A 47 -6.50 4.53 -12.04
C PRO A 47 -5.38 5.49 -11.61
N GLN A 48 -4.99 6.42 -12.47
CA GLN A 48 -4.01 7.46 -12.18
C GLN A 48 -4.63 8.74 -11.61
N ASN A 49 -5.93 8.72 -11.25
CA ASN A 49 -6.63 9.87 -10.68
C ASN A 49 -7.62 9.44 -9.58
N LEU A 50 -7.13 8.71 -8.57
CA LEU A 50 -7.90 8.27 -7.42
C LEU A 50 -7.38 8.96 -6.16
N HIS A 51 -8.28 9.52 -5.36
CA HIS A 51 -7.93 10.10 -4.07
C HIS A 51 -7.59 9.00 -3.05
N ILE A 52 -6.53 9.23 -2.27
CA ILE A 52 -5.99 8.26 -1.30
C ILE A 52 -5.86 8.94 0.05
N THR A 53 -6.43 8.35 1.09
CA THR A 53 -6.22 8.77 2.48
C THR A 53 -5.83 7.61 3.36
N THR A 54 -4.92 7.86 4.30
CA THR A 54 -4.58 6.94 5.38
C THR A 54 -4.71 7.66 6.72
N LYS A 55 -5.42 7.03 7.65
CA LYS A 55 -5.54 7.52 9.03
C LYS A 55 -4.98 6.48 10.00
N VAL A 56 -4.36 6.96 11.07
CA VAL A 56 -3.95 6.15 12.22
C VAL A 56 -4.64 6.70 13.45
N ASN A 57 -5.47 5.90 14.10
CA ASN A 57 -6.32 6.31 15.24
C ASN A 57 -7.14 7.58 14.95
N GLY A 58 -7.64 7.72 13.72
CA GLY A 58 -8.38 8.90 13.27
C GLY A 58 -7.52 10.08 12.81
N GLU A 59 -6.22 10.12 13.13
CA GLU A 59 -5.30 11.16 12.65
C GLU A 59 -4.90 10.89 11.20
N THR A 60 -5.12 11.85 10.30
CA THR A 60 -4.72 11.73 8.89
C THR A 60 -3.20 11.77 8.78
N ARG A 61 -2.63 10.71 8.22
CA ARG A 61 -1.19 10.53 7.96
C ARG A 61 -0.82 10.71 6.50
N GLN A 62 -1.68 10.22 5.61
CA GLN A 62 -1.49 10.38 4.17
C GLN A 62 -2.77 10.94 3.57
N ASN A 63 -2.61 11.89 2.66
CA ASN A 63 -3.70 12.50 1.90
C ASN A 63 -3.13 12.94 0.55
N SER A 64 -3.46 12.21 -0.50
CA SER A 64 -2.85 12.38 -1.82
C SER A 64 -3.77 11.86 -2.93
N SER A 65 -3.24 11.79 -4.14
CA SER A 65 -3.88 11.18 -5.31
C SER A 65 -2.91 10.27 -6.03
N SER A 66 -3.42 9.23 -6.68
CA SER A 66 -2.63 8.39 -7.58
C SER A 66 -2.09 9.15 -8.80
N SER A 67 -2.60 10.35 -9.09
CA SER A 67 -2.01 11.25 -10.09
C SER A 67 -0.59 11.72 -9.75
N ASN A 68 -0.21 11.64 -8.47
CA ASN A 68 1.14 11.97 -7.99
C ASN A 68 2.14 10.81 -8.12
N MET A 69 1.75 9.68 -8.68
CA MET A 69 2.66 8.57 -8.93
C MET A 69 3.77 8.98 -9.90
N VAL A 70 5.03 8.79 -9.50
CA VAL A 70 6.20 9.09 -10.32
C VAL A 70 6.26 8.18 -11.56
N ILE A 71 5.87 6.91 -11.39
CA ILE A 71 5.84 5.92 -12.47
C ILE A 71 4.39 5.45 -12.63
N PRO A 72 3.77 5.65 -13.80
CA PRO A 72 2.39 5.21 -14.02
C PRO A 72 2.27 3.68 -14.03
N ILE A 73 1.10 3.18 -13.63
CA ILE A 73 0.82 1.74 -13.46
C ILE A 73 1.21 0.93 -14.71
N ARG A 74 0.86 1.41 -15.90
CA ARG A 74 1.22 0.76 -17.18
C ARG A 74 2.73 0.55 -17.33
N ARG A 75 3.52 1.53 -16.86
CA ARG A 75 4.98 1.48 -16.94
C ARG A 75 5.56 0.50 -15.93
N ILE A 76 4.97 0.43 -14.73
CA ILE A 76 5.35 -0.56 -13.71
C ILE A 76 5.14 -1.97 -14.26
N ILE A 77 3.95 -2.28 -14.79
CA ILE A 77 3.62 -3.59 -15.35
C ILE A 77 4.59 -3.94 -16.51
N SER A 78 4.80 -3.00 -17.43
CA SER A 78 5.71 -3.20 -18.56
C SER A 78 7.15 -3.47 -18.10
N SER A 79 7.63 -2.76 -17.09
CA SER A 79 8.97 -2.94 -16.56
C SER A 79 9.16 -4.30 -15.88
N LEU A 80 8.19 -4.71 -15.07
CA LEU A 80 8.25 -6.00 -14.37
C LEU A 80 8.20 -7.17 -15.34
N SER A 81 7.35 -7.11 -16.37
CA SER A 81 7.18 -8.18 -17.36
C SER A 81 8.40 -8.44 -18.22
N VAL A 82 9.40 -7.55 -18.22
CA VAL A 82 10.69 -7.77 -18.91
C VAL A 82 11.55 -8.81 -18.19
N THR A 83 11.46 -8.85 -16.86
CA THR A 83 12.37 -9.66 -16.03
C THR A 83 11.68 -10.82 -15.32
N MET A 84 10.35 -10.80 -15.23
CA MET A 84 9.57 -11.87 -14.57
C MET A 84 8.28 -12.14 -15.33
N THR A 85 7.85 -13.39 -15.32
CA THR A 85 6.53 -13.78 -15.81
C THR A 85 5.48 -13.30 -14.80
N LEU A 86 4.47 -12.57 -15.29
CA LEU A 86 3.31 -12.18 -14.48
C LEU A 86 2.20 -13.20 -14.69
N GLU A 87 1.75 -13.83 -13.62
CA GLU A 87 0.75 -14.89 -13.65
C GLU A 87 -0.62 -14.41 -13.11
N PRO A 88 -1.71 -15.10 -13.44
CA PRO A 88 -3.00 -14.87 -12.79
C PRO A 88 -2.90 -15.08 -11.28
N GLY A 89 -3.31 -14.06 -10.50
CA GLY A 89 -3.20 -14.05 -9.04
C GLY A 89 -2.07 -13.18 -8.50
N ASP A 90 -1.14 -12.74 -9.34
CA ASP A 90 -0.08 -11.82 -8.91
C ASP A 90 -0.66 -10.48 -8.48
N ILE A 91 -0.14 -9.98 -7.34
CA ILE A 91 -0.47 -8.67 -6.79
C ILE A 91 0.76 -7.77 -6.89
N ILE A 92 0.60 -6.62 -7.52
CA ILE A 92 1.66 -5.63 -7.65
C ILE A 92 1.37 -4.45 -6.72
N SER A 93 2.19 -4.29 -5.68
CA SER A 93 2.17 -3.09 -4.86
C SER A 93 2.86 -1.95 -5.60
N THR A 94 2.12 -0.89 -5.88
CA THR A 94 2.56 0.22 -6.75
C THR A 94 3.22 1.38 -5.99
N GLY A 95 3.40 1.22 -4.68
CA GLY A 95 4.02 2.22 -3.82
C GLY A 95 3.04 2.99 -2.95
N THR A 96 3.56 3.97 -2.23
CA THR A 96 2.81 4.73 -1.23
C THR A 96 3.06 6.24 -1.39
N PRO A 97 2.06 7.10 -1.08
CA PRO A 97 2.27 8.54 -1.05
C PRO A 97 3.10 8.98 0.17
N ALA A 98 3.44 10.27 0.22
CA ALA A 98 4.08 10.90 1.36
C ALA A 98 3.24 10.75 2.65
N GLY A 99 3.90 10.82 3.83
CA GLY A 99 3.27 10.71 5.14
C GLY A 99 3.54 9.39 5.87
N VAL A 100 4.46 8.56 5.36
CA VAL A 100 4.96 7.39 6.10
C VAL A 100 5.74 7.84 7.33
N ALA A 101 5.63 7.09 8.44
CA ALA A 101 6.24 7.45 9.72
C ALA A 101 7.74 7.78 9.61
N MET A 102 8.46 7.02 8.80
CA MET A 102 9.90 7.17 8.58
C MET A 102 10.31 8.55 8.01
N SER A 103 9.43 9.19 7.24
CA SER A 103 9.69 10.50 6.62
C SER A 103 9.27 11.70 7.47
N MET A 104 8.66 11.45 8.62
CA MET A 104 8.25 12.52 9.55
C MET A 104 9.45 13.07 10.29
N LYS A 105 9.41 14.38 10.64
CA LYS A 105 10.43 15.02 11.47
C LYS A 105 10.59 14.30 12.82
N GLU A 106 9.47 13.88 13.40
CA GLU A 106 9.40 13.01 14.56
C GLU A 106 8.65 11.73 14.16
N PRO A 107 9.37 10.62 13.90
CA PRO A 107 8.75 9.41 13.42
C PRO A 107 7.74 8.81 14.42
N LYS A 108 6.49 8.67 13.99
CA LYS A 108 5.41 8.05 14.76
C LYS A 108 5.13 6.67 14.21
N TYR A 109 5.95 5.68 14.56
CA TYR A 109 5.73 4.29 14.16
C TYR A 109 4.46 3.72 14.79
N LEU A 110 3.88 2.72 14.12
CA LEU A 110 2.71 1.99 14.60
C LEU A 110 3.05 1.23 15.87
N ARG A 111 2.09 1.15 16.79
CA ARG A 111 2.21 0.48 18.09
C ARG A 111 1.09 -0.56 18.23
N ASP A 112 1.24 -1.43 19.20
CA ASP A 112 0.19 -2.37 19.57
C ASP A 112 -1.13 -1.64 19.87
N GLY A 113 -2.22 -2.16 19.32
CA GLY A 113 -3.56 -1.59 19.43
C GLY A 113 -3.89 -0.48 18.44
N ASP A 114 -2.91 0.09 17.72
CA ASP A 114 -3.19 1.13 16.70
C ASP A 114 -4.13 0.60 15.62
N VAL A 115 -5.00 1.49 15.16
CA VAL A 115 -5.94 1.21 14.08
C VAL A 115 -5.56 2.03 12.86
N VAL A 116 -5.23 1.35 11.77
CA VAL A 116 -4.94 1.96 10.47
C VAL A 116 -6.15 1.82 9.56
N GLU A 117 -6.62 2.93 9.02
CA GLU A 117 -7.70 3.00 8.06
C GLU A 117 -7.19 3.60 6.76
N ILE A 118 -7.35 2.88 5.65
CA ILE A 118 -6.94 3.31 4.32
C ILE A 118 -8.16 3.33 3.43
N THR A 119 -8.43 4.51 2.85
CA THR A 119 -9.51 4.71 1.89
C THR A 119 -8.91 5.11 0.54
N ILE A 120 -9.32 4.44 -0.51
CA ILE A 120 -9.03 4.86 -1.88
C ILE A 120 -10.37 5.02 -2.61
N GLU A 121 -10.51 6.16 -3.26
CA GLU A 121 -11.70 6.48 -4.04
C GLU A 121 -12.07 5.31 -4.97
N ARG A 122 -13.35 4.91 -4.98
CA ARG A 122 -13.91 3.80 -5.77
C ARG A 122 -13.39 2.39 -5.43
N LEU A 123 -12.35 2.27 -4.59
CA LEU A 123 -11.84 0.98 -4.13
C LEU A 123 -12.34 0.62 -2.72
N GLY A 124 -12.99 1.55 -2.02
CA GLY A 124 -13.52 1.33 -0.67
C GLY A 124 -12.55 1.70 0.44
N THR A 125 -12.67 1.00 1.56
CA THR A 125 -11.87 1.24 2.77
C THR A 125 -11.48 -0.08 3.41
N ILE A 126 -10.22 -0.20 3.80
CA ILE A 126 -9.76 -1.27 4.70
C ILE A 126 -9.41 -0.69 6.05
N ARG A 127 -9.60 -1.48 7.11
CA ARG A 127 -9.31 -1.09 8.49
C ARG A 127 -8.66 -2.25 9.22
N ASN A 128 -7.43 -2.04 9.67
CA ASN A 128 -6.61 -3.05 10.32
C ASN A 128 -6.19 -2.59 11.70
N ARG A 129 -6.21 -3.49 12.68
CA ARG A 129 -5.60 -3.28 14.00
C ARG A 129 -4.21 -3.86 14.00
N ILE A 130 -3.25 -3.12 14.54
CA ILE A 130 -1.89 -3.61 14.78
C ILE A 130 -1.88 -4.42 16.07
N VAL A 131 -1.28 -5.60 16.01
CA VAL A 131 -1.12 -6.49 17.16
C VAL A 131 0.34 -6.94 17.20
N TYR A 132 0.98 -6.82 18.37
CA TYR A 132 2.31 -7.34 18.61
C TYR A 132 2.20 -8.69 19.32
N HIS A 133 2.96 -9.66 18.86
CA HIS A 133 3.08 -10.98 19.45
C HIS A 133 4.48 -11.20 20.04
#